data_3f90512da17dea0756761d04db6b9ba2
#
_entry.id   3f90512da17dea0756761d04db6b9ba2
#
_cell.length_a   1.000
_cell.length_b   1.000
_cell.length_c   1.000
_cell.angle_alpha   90.00
_cell.angle_beta   90.00
_cell.angle_gamma   90.00
#
_symmetry.space_group_name_H-M   'P 1'
#
loop_
_entity.id
_entity.type
_entity.pdbx_description
1 polymer ?
#
loop_
_entity_poly.entity_id
_entity_poly.type
_entity_poly.pdbx_seq_one_letter_code
_entity_poly.pdbx_strand_id
1 'polypeptide(L)'
;MRDLFGNKIKEKVVVKDTLVCIKCNTQQPIDQFSAMNYASDKPTEIKRTCRTCMRNQSSLVKKLKQQHPYPADDYKCPICDRDIEEIGKYNQPRLQNWVLDHCHDTGTFRGWLCHHCNVGLGGFKDSLTRLKKAVIYMTKHKESL
;
A
#
# COMPACT_ATOMS: atom_id res chain seq x y z
N MET A 1 11.99 -10.09 39.85
CA MET A 1 11.76 -11.26 40.69
C MET A 1 12.82 -12.29 40.35
N ARG A 2 13.37 -13.02 41.34
CA ARG A 2 14.33 -14.12 41.07
C ARG A 2 13.66 -15.42 41.49
N ASP A 3 14.03 -16.51 40.80
CA ASP A 3 13.56 -17.84 41.19
C ASP A 3 14.25 -18.35 42.47
N LEU A 4 13.85 -19.51 42.96
CA LEU A 4 14.43 -20.13 44.16
C LEU A 4 15.91 -20.49 44.02
N PHE A 5 16.48 -20.41 42.80
CA PHE A 5 17.87 -20.68 42.47
C PHE A 5 18.65 -19.39 42.14
N GLY A 6 18.06 -18.19 42.37
CA GLY A 6 18.69 -16.89 42.16
C GLY A 6 18.70 -16.37 40.73
N ASN A 7 18.10 -17.08 39.76
CA ASN A 7 18.02 -16.66 38.36
C ASN A 7 16.96 -15.57 38.17
N LYS A 8 17.27 -14.60 37.33
CA LYS A 8 16.26 -13.58 36.94
C LYS A 8 15.13 -14.29 36.19
N ILE A 9 13.92 -14.30 36.77
CA ILE A 9 12.71 -14.69 36.05
C ILE A 9 12.53 -13.65 34.93
N LYS A 10 12.72 -14.09 33.67
CA LYS A 10 12.34 -13.26 32.53
C LYS A 10 10.81 -13.11 32.61
N GLU A 11 10.35 -11.90 32.89
CA GLU A 11 8.92 -11.60 32.75
C GLU A 11 8.52 -12.06 31.34
N LYS A 12 7.52 -12.93 31.24
CA LYS A 12 6.89 -13.25 29.97
C LYS A 12 6.32 -11.94 29.46
N VAL A 13 6.95 -11.38 28.43
CA VAL A 13 6.36 -10.28 27.67
C VAL A 13 5.01 -10.84 27.20
N VAL A 14 3.93 -10.32 27.78
CA VAL A 14 2.57 -10.64 27.31
C VAL A 14 2.47 -10.02 25.92
N VAL A 15 2.84 -10.78 24.92
CA VAL A 15 2.59 -10.44 23.54
C VAL A 15 1.08 -10.36 23.43
N LYS A 16 0.54 -9.21 23.05
CA LYS A 16 -0.89 -9.11 22.75
C LYS A 16 -1.18 -10.13 21.65
N ASP A 17 -1.85 -11.21 22.01
CA ASP A 17 -2.18 -12.30 21.08
C ASP A 17 -3.13 -11.86 19.95
N THR A 18 -3.55 -10.59 19.95
CA THR A 18 -4.52 -10.03 19.02
C THR A 18 -4.10 -8.64 18.52
N LEU A 19 -4.47 -8.33 17.28
CA LEU A 19 -4.30 -7.01 16.65
C LEU A 19 -5.61 -6.55 16.01
N VAL A 20 -5.80 -5.23 15.95
CA VAL A 20 -6.91 -4.63 15.18
C VAL A 20 -6.46 -4.42 13.74
N CYS A 21 -7.18 -5.02 12.80
CA CYS A 21 -6.95 -4.82 11.38
C CYS A 21 -7.36 -3.40 10.97
N ILE A 22 -6.45 -2.63 10.36
CA ILE A 22 -6.73 -1.24 9.94
C ILE A 22 -7.74 -1.16 8.78
N LYS A 23 -8.03 -2.27 8.10
CA LYS A 23 -8.92 -2.28 6.93
C LYS A 23 -10.35 -2.68 7.28
N CYS A 24 -10.57 -3.71 8.09
CA CYS A 24 -11.91 -4.13 8.53
C CYS A 24 -12.26 -3.68 9.96
N ASN A 25 -11.33 -3.03 10.63
CA ASN A 25 -11.44 -2.55 12.02
C ASN A 25 -11.86 -3.63 13.02
N THR A 26 -11.54 -4.90 12.73
CA THR A 26 -11.88 -6.06 13.57
C THR A 26 -10.64 -6.52 14.32
N GLN A 27 -10.78 -6.80 15.60
CA GLN A 27 -9.76 -7.43 16.41
C GLN A 27 -9.64 -8.89 16.04
N GLN A 28 -8.41 -9.36 15.76
CA GLN A 28 -8.15 -10.72 15.31
C GLN A 28 -6.88 -11.28 15.93
N PRO A 29 -6.74 -12.61 16.04
CA PRO A 29 -5.51 -13.25 16.48
C PRO A 29 -4.31 -12.82 15.63
N ILE A 30 -3.13 -12.74 16.25
CA ILE A 30 -1.90 -12.26 15.62
C ILE A 30 -1.48 -13.14 14.42
N ASP A 31 -1.81 -14.44 14.46
CA ASP A 31 -1.57 -15.39 13.37
C ASP A 31 -2.37 -15.07 12.08
N GLN A 32 -3.43 -14.27 12.20
CA GLN A 32 -4.18 -13.75 11.04
C GLN A 32 -3.49 -12.62 10.31
N PHE A 33 -2.30 -12.22 10.74
CA PHE A 33 -1.50 -11.17 10.11
C PHE A 33 -0.20 -11.76 9.56
N SER A 34 0.34 -11.14 8.52
CA SER A 34 1.62 -11.56 7.92
C SER A 34 2.77 -10.72 8.43
N ALA A 35 3.95 -11.30 8.55
CA ALA A 35 5.18 -10.57 8.80
C ALA A 35 5.51 -9.58 7.67
N MET A 36 6.10 -8.45 8.00
CA MET A 36 6.51 -7.43 7.02
C MET A 36 7.86 -7.73 6.37
N ASN A 37 8.80 -8.30 7.11
CA ASN A 37 10.15 -8.58 6.64
C ASN A 37 10.46 -10.06 6.65
N TYR A 38 11.12 -10.50 5.60
CA TYR A 38 11.63 -11.87 5.43
C TYR A 38 13.13 -11.98 5.78
N ALA A 39 13.77 -10.88 6.20
CA ALA A 39 15.16 -10.89 6.61
C ALA A 39 15.30 -11.37 8.06
N SER A 40 16.15 -12.37 8.27
CA SER A 40 16.20 -13.29 9.39
C SER A 40 16.62 -12.73 10.75
N ASP A 41 17.09 -11.51 10.87
CA ASP A 41 17.85 -11.07 12.06
C ASP A 41 17.22 -9.92 12.87
N LYS A 42 16.01 -9.51 12.55
CA LYS A 42 15.30 -8.47 13.31
C LYS A 42 13.90 -8.93 13.71
N PRO A 43 13.38 -8.47 14.87
CA PRO A 43 12.00 -8.75 15.25
C PRO A 43 11.08 -8.31 14.11
N THR A 44 10.35 -9.25 13.59
CA THR A 44 9.50 -9.13 12.40
C THR A 44 8.37 -8.18 12.71
N GLU A 45 8.36 -7.02 12.07
CA GLU A 45 7.18 -6.17 12.08
C GLU A 45 6.01 -6.92 11.42
N ILE A 46 4.83 -6.79 12.00
CA ILE A 46 3.63 -7.45 11.51
C ILE A 46 2.80 -6.45 10.69
N LYS A 47 2.34 -6.86 9.52
CA LYS A 47 1.43 -6.06 8.71
C LYS A 47 0.16 -5.80 9.48
N ARG A 48 -0.29 -4.55 9.50
CA ARG A 48 -1.51 -4.16 10.23
C ARG A 48 -2.81 -4.48 9.48
N THR A 49 -2.74 -5.12 8.33
CA THR A 49 -3.88 -5.62 7.55
C THR A 49 -3.95 -7.13 7.64
N CYS A 50 -5.09 -7.69 8.03
CA CYS A 50 -5.25 -9.13 8.18
C CYS A 50 -5.21 -9.85 6.83
N ARG A 51 -4.87 -11.15 6.87
CA ARG A 51 -4.74 -12.00 5.66
C ARG A 51 -6.01 -12.06 4.82
N THR A 52 -7.18 -12.04 5.46
CA THR A 52 -8.47 -12.02 4.75
C THR A 52 -8.63 -10.74 3.93
N CYS A 53 -8.40 -9.57 4.54
CA CYS A 53 -8.44 -8.29 3.82
C CYS A 53 -7.41 -8.23 2.69
N MET A 54 -6.21 -8.78 2.91
CA MET A 54 -5.19 -8.84 1.86
C MET A 54 -5.62 -9.75 0.70
N ARG A 55 -6.19 -10.92 0.99
CA ARG A 55 -6.71 -11.85 -0.05
C ARG A 55 -7.84 -11.20 -0.85
N ASN A 56 -8.80 -10.56 -0.17
CA ASN A 56 -9.91 -9.87 -0.83
C ASN A 56 -9.41 -8.78 -1.77
N GLN A 57 -8.43 -7.99 -1.32
CA GLN A 57 -7.78 -6.97 -2.15
C GLN A 57 -7.11 -7.57 -3.40
N SER A 58 -6.34 -8.65 -3.21
CA SER A 58 -5.67 -9.34 -4.33
C SER A 58 -6.67 -9.93 -5.32
N SER A 59 -7.76 -10.52 -4.83
CA SER A 59 -8.84 -11.08 -5.67
C SER A 59 -9.55 -9.98 -6.45
N LEU A 60 -9.84 -8.84 -5.83
CA LEU A 60 -10.42 -7.68 -6.50
C LEU A 60 -9.51 -7.18 -7.63
N VAL A 61 -8.23 -6.95 -7.35
CA VAL A 61 -7.27 -6.49 -8.36
C VAL A 61 -7.15 -7.48 -9.52
N LYS A 62 -7.13 -8.80 -9.22
CA LYS A 62 -7.12 -9.85 -10.25
C LYS A 62 -8.36 -9.76 -11.15
N LYS A 63 -9.55 -9.63 -10.56
CA LYS A 63 -10.81 -9.47 -11.30
C LYS A 63 -10.80 -8.23 -12.18
N LEU A 64 -10.39 -7.09 -11.63
CA LEU A 64 -10.30 -5.83 -12.38
C LEU A 64 -9.32 -5.93 -13.57
N LYS A 65 -8.16 -6.59 -13.39
CA LYS A 65 -7.20 -6.81 -14.48
C LYS A 65 -7.78 -7.70 -15.60
N GLN A 66 -8.67 -8.60 -15.29
CA GLN A 66 -9.36 -9.42 -16.30
C GLN A 66 -10.40 -8.61 -17.08
N GLN A 67 -11.05 -7.65 -16.42
CA GLN A 67 -12.09 -6.80 -17.02
C GLN A 67 -11.51 -5.60 -17.78
N HIS A 68 -10.32 -5.16 -17.41
CA HIS A 68 -9.65 -3.99 -17.96
C HIS A 68 -8.26 -4.41 -18.44
N PRO A 69 -8.07 -4.71 -19.72
CA PRO A 69 -6.81 -5.18 -20.26
C PRO A 69 -5.69 -4.16 -20.04
N TYR A 70 -4.45 -4.66 -19.98
CA TYR A 70 -3.27 -3.84 -19.85
C TYR A 70 -3.15 -2.87 -21.04
N PRO A 71 -2.75 -1.60 -20.84
CA PRO A 71 -2.67 -0.62 -21.90
C PRO A 71 -1.71 -0.99 -23.03
N ALA A 72 -2.01 -0.55 -24.23
CA ALA A 72 -1.14 -0.64 -25.40
C ALA A 72 0.06 0.33 -25.29
N ASP A 73 1.00 0.22 -26.23
CA ASP A 73 2.27 0.92 -26.20
C ASP A 73 2.12 2.45 -26.38
N ASP A 74 1.06 2.91 -27.02
CA ASP A 74 0.73 4.33 -27.24
C ASP A 74 0.03 4.99 -26.05
N TYR A 75 -0.21 4.23 -24.96
CA TYR A 75 -0.90 4.73 -23.78
C TYR A 75 -0.07 5.75 -23.02
N LYS A 76 -0.74 6.80 -22.55
CA LYS A 76 -0.17 7.84 -21.68
C LYS A 76 -0.86 7.85 -20.32
N CYS A 77 -0.08 8.15 -19.28
CA CYS A 77 -0.61 8.28 -17.93
C CYS A 77 -1.61 9.45 -17.86
N PRO A 78 -2.88 9.25 -17.46
CA PRO A 78 -3.90 10.30 -17.49
C PRO A 78 -3.68 11.44 -16.46
N ILE A 79 -2.64 11.36 -15.65
CA ILE A 79 -2.31 12.42 -14.66
C ILE A 79 -1.11 13.24 -15.10
N CYS A 80 -0.09 12.61 -15.69
CA CYS A 80 1.15 13.32 -16.04
C CYS A 80 1.45 13.33 -17.55
N ASP A 81 0.56 12.76 -18.37
CA ASP A 81 0.63 12.64 -19.84
C ASP A 81 1.89 11.95 -20.40
N ARG A 82 2.74 11.39 -19.53
CA ARG A 82 3.96 10.69 -19.93
C ARG A 82 3.63 9.31 -20.48
N ASP A 83 4.32 8.91 -21.54
CA ASP A 83 4.29 7.58 -22.11
C ASP A 83 5.30 6.62 -21.45
N ILE A 84 5.41 5.40 -22.00
CA ILE A 84 6.26 4.35 -21.44
C ILE A 84 7.76 4.68 -21.54
N GLU A 85 8.18 5.47 -22.54
CA GLU A 85 9.59 5.86 -22.69
C GLU A 85 9.99 6.91 -21.67
N GLU A 86 9.12 7.90 -21.45
CA GLU A 86 9.34 9.00 -20.51
C GLU A 86 9.29 8.58 -19.03
N ILE A 87 8.46 7.60 -18.68
CA ILE A 87 8.42 7.07 -17.30
C ILE A 87 9.58 6.11 -16.99
N GLY A 88 10.28 5.67 -18.04
CA GLY A 88 11.33 4.66 -17.96
C GLY A 88 10.77 3.23 -17.81
N LYS A 89 11.47 2.29 -18.42
CA LYS A 89 11.14 0.87 -18.27
C LYS A 89 11.72 0.36 -16.96
N TYR A 90 10.89 -0.27 -16.14
CA TYR A 90 11.40 -1.00 -14.99
C TYR A 90 12.21 -2.20 -15.47
N ASN A 91 13.50 -2.24 -15.13
CA ASN A 91 14.39 -3.36 -15.46
C ASN A 91 14.08 -4.65 -14.68
N GLN A 92 12.98 -4.70 -13.95
CA GLN A 92 12.55 -5.85 -13.18
C GLN A 92 11.31 -6.48 -13.83
N PRO A 93 11.37 -7.76 -14.23
CA PRO A 93 10.25 -8.44 -14.91
C PRO A 93 8.93 -8.48 -14.14
N ARG A 94 8.99 -8.26 -12.80
CA ARG A 94 7.82 -8.27 -11.91
C ARG A 94 7.12 -6.93 -11.78
N LEU A 95 7.78 -5.84 -12.20
CA LEU A 95 7.22 -4.50 -12.12
C LEU A 95 6.60 -4.13 -13.47
N GLN A 96 5.31 -3.89 -13.46
CA GLN A 96 4.59 -3.37 -14.62
C GLN A 96 4.73 -1.84 -14.64
N ASN A 97 4.93 -1.28 -15.82
CA ASN A 97 5.04 0.17 -16.01
C ASN A 97 3.72 0.88 -15.67
N TRP A 98 2.61 0.26 -16.01
CA TRP A 98 1.28 0.73 -15.67
C TRP A 98 0.72 -0.04 -14.47
N VAL A 99 0.26 0.70 -13.48
CA VAL A 99 -0.35 0.16 -12.26
C VAL A 99 -1.85 0.37 -12.35
N LEU A 100 -2.62 -0.70 -12.10
CA LEU A 100 -4.07 -0.63 -12.03
C LEU A 100 -4.47 0.23 -10.81
N ASP A 101 -5.20 1.29 -11.07
CA ASP A 101 -5.78 2.15 -10.06
C ASP A 101 -7.28 1.87 -9.88
N HIS A 102 -7.73 1.89 -8.64
CA HIS A 102 -9.12 1.66 -8.28
C HIS A 102 -9.48 2.40 -7.00
N CYS A 103 -10.75 2.72 -6.84
CA CYS A 103 -11.27 3.31 -5.60
C CYS A 103 -11.16 2.29 -4.45
N HIS A 104 -10.49 2.66 -3.36
CA HIS A 104 -10.30 1.78 -2.21
C HIS A 104 -11.57 1.53 -1.40
N ASP A 105 -12.57 2.41 -1.52
CA ASP A 105 -13.84 2.31 -0.80
C ASP A 105 -14.85 1.46 -1.58
N THR A 106 -14.96 1.68 -2.89
CA THR A 106 -15.95 1.01 -3.73
C THR A 106 -15.41 -0.17 -4.52
N GLY A 107 -14.08 -0.27 -4.68
CA GLY A 107 -13.43 -1.26 -5.53
C GLY A 107 -13.58 -0.97 -7.03
N THR A 108 -14.11 0.19 -7.43
CA THR A 108 -14.33 0.54 -8.83
C THR A 108 -13.02 0.89 -9.53
N PHE A 109 -12.80 0.35 -10.72
CA PHE A 109 -11.67 0.70 -11.57
C PHE A 109 -11.71 2.19 -11.93
N ARG A 110 -10.57 2.87 -11.84
CA ARG A 110 -10.39 4.28 -12.22
C ARG A 110 -9.53 4.44 -13.47
N GLY A 111 -8.55 3.57 -13.66
CA GLY A 111 -7.65 3.65 -14.81
C GLY A 111 -6.34 2.92 -14.59
N TRP A 112 -5.43 3.07 -15.55
CA TRP A 112 -4.05 2.65 -15.42
C TRP A 112 -3.18 3.89 -15.21
N LEU A 113 -2.30 3.87 -14.23
CA LEU A 113 -1.42 5.00 -13.90
C LEU A 113 0.04 4.56 -13.99
N CYS A 114 0.94 5.49 -14.25
CA CYS A 114 2.35 5.24 -13.98
C CYS A 114 2.57 5.08 -12.48
N HIS A 115 3.64 4.39 -12.09
CA HIS A 115 3.95 4.11 -10.69
C HIS A 115 4.01 5.39 -9.83
N HIS A 116 4.66 6.45 -10.33
CA HIS A 116 4.81 7.71 -9.60
C HIS A 116 3.46 8.39 -9.29
N CYS A 117 2.57 8.45 -10.28
CA CYS A 117 1.24 9.03 -10.09
C CYS A 117 0.38 8.19 -9.12
N ASN A 118 0.42 6.86 -9.25
CA ASN A 118 -0.29 5.96 -8.33
C ASN A 118 0.20 6.10 -6.88
N VAL A 119 1.52 6.15 -6.66
CA VAL A 119 2.11 6.38 -5.34
C VAL A 119 1.78 7.79 -4.81
N GLY A 120 1.80 8.80 -5.69
CA GLY A 120 1.41 10.17 -5.35
C GLY A 120 -0.02 10.26 -4.82
N LEU A 121 -0.99 9.65 -5.51
CA LEU A 121 -2.38 9.58 -5.03
C LEU A 121 -2.47 8.85 -3.68
N GLY A 122 -1.79 7.73 -3.54
CA GLY A 122 -1.73 6.97 -2.28
C GLY A 122 -1.12 7.78 -1.13
N GLY A 123 -0.11 8.62 -1.39
CA GLY A 123 0.46 9.56 -0.40
C GLY A 123 -0.57 10.55 0.13
N PHE A 124 -1.48 11.01 -0.71
CA PHE A 124 -2.62 11.84 -0.31
C PHE A 124 -3.80 11.01 0.22
N LYS A 125 -3.66 9.68 0.36
CA LYS A 125 -4.72 8.74 0.78
C LYS A 125 -5.97 8.84 -0.10
N ASP A 126 -5.82 9.02 -1.39
CA ASP A 126 -6.88 9.21 -2.38
C ASP A 126 -7.89 10.32 -2.01
N SER A 127 -7.48 11.27 -1.18
CA SER A 127 -8.35 12.33 -0.68
C SER A 127 -8.36 13.53 -1.61
N LEU A 128 -9.49 13.75 -2.27
CA LEU A 128 -9.71 14.94 -3.11
C LEU A 128 -9.47 16.25 -2.34
N THR A 129 -9.87 16.31 -1.07
CA THR A 129 -9.64 17.49 -0.22
C THR A 129 -8.16 17.77 0.00
N ARG A 130 -7.35 16.72 0.22
CA ARG A 130 -5.88 16.88 0.39
C ARG A 130 -5.22 17.28 -0.90
N LEU A 131 -5.62 16.70 -2.03
CA LEU A 131 -5.13 17.07 -3.35
C LEU A 131 -5.45 18.54 -3.67
N LYS A 132 -6.67 19.01 -3.42
CA LYS A 132 -7.03 20.43 -3.57
C LYS A 132 -6.17 21.34 -2.70
N LYS A 133 -5.90 20.96 -1.44
CA LYS A 133 -5.00 21.72 -0.55
C LYS A 133 -3.57 21.74 -1.09
N ALA A 134 -3.07 20.65 -1.65
CA ALA A 134 -1.75 20.59 -2.25
C ALA A 134 -1.64 21.53 -3.47
N VAL A 135 -2.67 21.57 -4.32
CA VAL A 135 -2.74 22.53 -5.44
C VAL A 135 -2.68 23.98 -4.94
N ILE A 136 -3.52 24.34 -3.96
CA ILE A 136 -3.52 25.69 -3.37
C ILE A 136 -2.15 26.03 -2.78
N TYR A 137 -1.53 25.09 -2.05
CA TYR A 137 -0.18 25.28 -1.49
C TYR A 137 0.85 25.57 -2.58
N MET A 138 0.87 24.79 -3.65
CA MET A 138 1.82 24.98 -4.75
C MET A 138 1.58 26.30 -5.49
N THR A 139 0.32 26.67 -5.74
CA THR A 139 -0.04 27.92 -6.41
C THR A 139 0.49 29.14 -5.66
N LYS A 140 0.32 29.19 -4.33
CA LYS A 140 0.82 30.29 -3.50
C LYS A 140 2.33 30.50 -3.59
N HIS A 141 3.10 29.45 -3.83
CA HIS A 141 4.56 29.53 -3.90
C HIS A 141 5.09 29.67 -5.34
N LYS A 142 4.25 29.51 -6.36
CA LYS A 142 4.64 29.67 -7.76
C LYS A 142 4.66 31.13 -8.20
N GLU A 143 3.89 32.00 -7.55
CA GLU A 143 3.84 33.44 -7.82
C GLU A 143 5.03 34.21 -7.19
N SER A 144 5.90 33.49 -6.45
CA SER A 144 7.09 34.04 -5.78
C SER A 144 8.39 33.78 -6.55
N LEU A 145 8.31 33.23 -7.76
CA LEU A 145 9.41 32.94 -8.69
C LEU A 145 9.27 33.79 -9.94
#